data_0b9784aa5c46e84f535c8789981131c2
#
_entry.id   0b9784aa5c46e84f535c8789981131c2
#
_cell.length_a   1.000
_cell.length_b   1.000
_cell.length_c   1.000
_cell.angle_alpha   90.00
_cell.angle_beta   90.00
_cell.angle_gamma   90.00
#
_symmetry.space_group_name_H-M   'P 1'
#
loop_
_entity.id
_entity.type
_entity.pdbx_description
1 polymer ?
#
loop_
_entity_poly.entity_id
_entity_poly.type
_entity_poly.pdbx_seq_one_letter_code
_entity_poly.pdbx_strand_id
1 'polypeptide(L)'
;YSMKKFPPIVYSSSPVVYALNLLSNHIGAIRYDWVRVVISGGNVGSVIDVNVQIYDFYSALKYLPRAIQIGFLAPFPKDFLTSGSSVGRIGYILSGAEMLLWYFILFGFFYSLFVNLSVFRQLIPVFIFSVSIIIILAYVVPVIGALFRMRQGYMIPFYIYGMYGLQLLYNRFPMRLFHTKY
;
A
#
# COMPACT_ATOMS: atom_id res chain seq x y z
N TYR A 1 -12.49 -6.08 24.09
CA TYR A 1 -11.21 -6.55 23.52
C TYR A 1 -10.08 -6.14 24.48
N SER A 2 -9.51 -7.11 25.22
CA SER A 2 -8.37 -6.83 26.09
C SER A 2 -7.11 -6.73 25.23
N MET A 3 -6.66 -5.52 24.95
CA MET A 3 -5.38 -5.31 24.26
C MET A 3 -4.24 -5.68 25.19
N LYS A 4 -3.39 -6.61 24.76
CA LYS A 4 -2.12 -6.91 25.45
C LYS A 4 -1.24 -5.65 25.47
N LYS A 5 -0.58 -5.41 26.60
CA LYS A 5 0.38 -4.31 26.73
C LYS A 5 1.45 -4.40 25.61
N PHE A 6 1.83 -3.26 25.01
CA PHE A 6 2.86 -3.24 23.99
C PHE A 6 4.20 -3.72 24.57
N PRO A 7 4.91 -4.65 23.92
CA PRO A 7 6.13 -5.25 24.47
C PRO A 7 7.28 -4.22 24.55
N PRO A 8 8.18 -4.36 25.54
CA PRO A 8 9.36 -3.51 25.66
C PRO A 8 10.36 -3.74 24.52
N ILE A 9 11.32 -2.82 24.38
CA ILE A 9 12.38 -2.89 23.36
C ILE A 9 13.24 -4.13 23.61
N VAL A 10 13.55 -4.87 22.54
CA VAL A 10 14.47 -6.02 22.58
C VAL A 10 15.91 -5.51 22.48
N TYR A 11 16.67 -5.69 23.54
CA TYR A 11 18.08 -5.34 23.59
C TYR A 11 18.93 -6.33 22.79
N SER A 12 19.95 -5.80 22.09
CA SER A 12 20.94 -6.60 21.36
C SER A 12 22.34 -6.10 21.65
N SER A 13 23.32 -7.00 21.66
CA SER A 13 24.73 -6.66 21.82
C SER A 13 25.32 -5.91 20.61
N SER A 14 24.76 -6.09 19.42
CA SER A 14 25.14 -5.37 18.23
C SER A 14 24.46 -3.98 18.18
N PRO A 15 25.21 -2.87 18.07
CA PRO A 15 24.64 -1.53 18.03
C PRO A 15 23.73 -1.31 16.81
N VAL A 16 24.03 -1.95 15.69
CA VAL A 16 23.20 -1.86 14.46
C VAL A 16 21.87 -2.57 14.67
N VAL A 17 21.87 -3.79 15.21
CA VAL A 17 20.63 -4.54 15.48
C VAL A 17 19.81 -3.84 16.55
N TYR A 18 20.44 -3.26 17.56
CA TYR A 18 19.74 -2.47 18.56
C TYR A 18 19.04 -1.24 17.95
N ALA A 19 19.71 -0.50 17.07
CA ALA A 19 19.12 0.64 16.38
C ALA A 19 17.91 0.23 15.49
N LEU A 20 18.02 -0.89 14.77
CA LEU A 20 16.93 -1.44 13.97
C LEU A 20 15.75 -1.89 14.82
N ASN A 21 16.00 -2.52 15.97
CA ASN A 21 14.97 -2.90 16.93
C ASN A 21 14.25 -1.67 17.50
N LEU A 22 15.03 -0.63 17.84
CA LEU A 22 14.48 0.63 18.34
C LEU A 22 13.53 1.28 17.32
N LEU A 23 13.94 1.33 16.07
CA LEU A 23 13.15 1.89 14.95
C LEU A 23 11.88 1.07 14.72
N SER A 24 11.99 -0.26 14.68
CA SER A 24 10.85 -1.17 14.49
C SER A 24 9.86 -1.08 15.65
N ASN A 25 10.36 -1.01 16.90
CA ASN A 25 9.53 -0.83 18.08
C ASN A 25 8.78 0.51 18.06
N HIS A 26 9.44 1.59 17.64
CA HIS A 26 8.80 2.91 17.54
C HIS A 26 7.67 2.90 16.49
N ILE A 27 7.90 2.34 15.30
CA ILE A 27 6.87 2.16 14.27
C ILE A 27 5.71 1.34 14.83
N GLY A 28 6.01 0.23 15.49
CA GLY A 28 5.01 -0.65 16.09
C GLY A 28 4.20 0.03 17.20
N ALA A 29 4.82 0.89 18.02
CA ALA A 29 4.13 1.66 19.04
C ALA A 29 3.12 2.64 18.43
N ILE A 30 3.51 3.37 17.38
CA ILE A 30 2.60 4.27 16.65
C ILE A 30 1.42 3.47 16.06
N ARG A 31 1.68 2.33 15.43
CA ARG A 31 0.62 1.46 14.92
C ARG A 31 -0.32 1.01 16.03
N TYR A 32 0.23 0.59 17.17
CA TYR A 32 -0.55 0.15 18.32
C TYR A 32 -1.48 1.25 18.83
N ASP A 33 -1.00 2.49 18.94
CA ASP A 33 -1.80 3.64 19.35
C ASP A 33 -2.92 3.94 18.34
N TRP A 34 -2.66 3.85 17.04
CA TRP A 34 -3.68 3.96 15.99
C TRP A 34 -4.78 2.91 16.17
N VAL A 35 -4.40 1.64 16.33
CA VAL A 35 -5.35 0.54 16.53
C VAL A 35 -6.19 0.80 17.79
N ARG A 36 -5.55 1.23 18.88
CA ARG A 36 -6.22 1.53 20.14
C ARG A 36 -7.27 2.63 20.00
N VAL A 37 -6.91 3.75 19.36
CA VAL A 37 -7.82 4.89 19.14
C VAL A 37 -9.03 4.47 18.29
N VAL A 38 -8.80 3.74 17.21
CA VAL A 38 -9.89 3.33 16.30
C VAL A 38 -10.84 2.33 16.95
N ILE A 39 -10.31 1.37 17.71
CA ILE A 39 -11.14 0.40 18.44
C ILE A 39 -11.95 1.09 19.54
N SER A 40 -11.36 2.00 20.31
CA SER A 40 -12.08 2.75 21.34
C SER A 40 -13.18 3.66 20.76
N GLY A 41 -12.99 4.13 19.53
CA GLY A 41 -14.00 4.90 18.80
C GLY A 41 -15.10 4.06 18.11
N GLY A 42 -15.12 2.73 18.29
CA GLY A 42 -16.14 1.84 17.74
C GLY A 42 -16.02 1.53 16.25
N ASN A 43 -15.02 2.04 15.54
CA ASN A 43 -14.82 1.88 14.09
C ASN A 43 -13.95 0.66 13.72
N VAL A 44 -14.28 -0.51 14.24
CA VAL A 44 -13.46 -1.74 14.07
C VAL A 44 -13.46 -2.29 12.65
N GLY A 45 -14.51 -2.01 11.85
CA GLY A 45 -14.72 -2.64 10.54
C GLY A 45 -13.72 -2.27 9.44
N SER A 46 -12.93 -1.20 9.61
CA SER A 46 -11.96 -0.74 8.62
C SER A 46 -10.49 -0.98 9.00
N VAL A 47 -10.25 -1.68 10.11
CA VAL A 47 -8.88 -1.94 10.62
C VAL A 47 -8.38 -3.27 10.09
N ILE A 48 -7.19 -3.25 9.49
CA ILE A 48 -6.48 -4.46 9.02
C ILE A 48 -5.45 -4.90 10.06
N ASP A 49 -5.36 -6.23 10.23
CA ASP A 49 -4.29 -6.88 10.99
C ASP A 49 -4.17 -6.32 12.43
N VAL A 50 -5.31 -6.23 13.12
CA VAL A 50 -5.44 -5.69 14.49
C VAL A 50 -4.50 -6.37 15.49
N ASN A 51 -4.24 -7.68 15.30
CA ASN A 51 -3.45 -8.50 16.23
C ASN A 51 -1.94 -8.48 15.93
N VAL A 52 -1.52 -7.79 14.87
CA VAL A 52 -0.10 -7.73 14.49
C VAL A 52 0.62 -6.70 15.36
N GLN A 53 1.61 -7.19 16.11
CA GLN A 53 2.51 -6.37 16.92
C GLN A 53 3.92 -6.41 16.29
N ILE A 54 4.48 -5.23 16.05
CA ILE A 54 5.83 -5.06 15.50
C ILE A 54 6.68 -4.48 16.63
N TYR A 55 7.57 -5.28 17.21
CA TYR A 55 8.35 -4.92 18.38
C TYR A 55 9.86 -5.03 18.19
N ASP A 56 10.31 -5.75 17.14
CA ASP A 56 11.71 -5.91 16.78
C ASP A 56 11.88 -5.93 15.25
N PHE A 57 13.13 -5.90 14.80
CA PHE A 57 13.45 -5.91 13.37
C PHE A 57 12.97 -7.19 12.66
N TYR A 58 13.01 -8.33 13.34
CA TYR A 58 12.55 -9.60 12.76
C TYR A 58 11.03 -9.60 12.52
N SER A 59 10.25 -9.13 13.48
CA SER A 59 8.79 -9.00 13.33
C SER A 59 8.43 -7.98 12.24
N ALA A 60 9.19 -6.89 12.11
CA ALA A 60 9.05 -5.96 11.01
C ALA A 60 9.34 -6.64 9.67
N LEU A 61 10.46 -7.33 9.53
CA LEU A 61 10.82 -8.04 8.29
C LEU A 61 9.78 -9.09 7.90
N LYS A 62 9.28 -9.85 8.87
CA LYS A 62 8.21 -10.83 8.66
C LYS A 62 6.91 -10.19 8.16
N TYR A 63 6.59 -8.98 8.59
CA TYR A 63 5.40 -8.25 8.16
C TYR A 63 5.58 -7.53 6.81
N LEU A 64 6.81 -7.36 6.33
CA LEU A 64 7.13 -6.63 5.10
C LEU A 64 6.31 -7.09 3.86
N PRO A 65 6.20 -8.39 3.53
CA PRO A 65 5.40 -8.83 2.39
C PRO A 65 3.92 -8.41 2.52
N ARG A 66 3.39 -8.47 3.74
CA ARG A 66 2.03 -8.05 4.04
C ARG A 66 1.86 -6.53 3.94
N ALA A 67 2.84 -5.76 4.41
CA ALA A 67 2.86 -4.30 4.29
C ALA A 67 2.89 -3.86 2.80
N ILE A 68 3.68 -4.53 1.96
CA ILE A 68 3.70 -4.29 0.51
C ILE A 68 2.33 -4.61 -0.09
N GLN A 69 1.74 -5.75 0.22
CA GLN A 69 0.42 -6.14 -0.26
C GLN A 69 -0.63 -5.10 0.11
N ILE A 70 -0.70 -4.68 1.37
CA ILE A 70 -1.65 -3.68 1.86
C ILE A 70 -1.35 -2.32 1.24
N GLY A 71 -0.07 -1.91 1.21
CA GLY A 71 0.37 -0.62 0.68
C GLY A 71 -0.03 -0.41 -0.77
N PHE A 72 0.05 -1.42 -1.61
CA PHE A 72 -0.22 -1.30 -3.04
C PHE A 72 -1.59 -1.81 -3.49
N LEU A 73 -2.16 -2.81 -2.80
CA LEU A 73 -3.35 -3.53 -3.29
C LEU A 73 -4.61 -3.32 -2.44
N ALA A 74 -4.52 -2.68 -1.26
CA ALA A 74 -5.72 -2.37 -0.48
C ALA A 74 -6.41 -1.10 -1.02
N PRO A 75 -7.75 -0.99 -0.93
CA PRO A 75 -8.72 -1.99 -0.48
C PRO A 75 -8.77 -3.20 -1.41
N PHE A 76 -9.03 -4.38 -0.83
CA PHE A 76 -9.09 -5.62 -1.60
C PHE A 76 -10.47 -5.80 -2.26
N PRO A 77 -10.59 -6.60 -3.34
CA PRO A 77 -11.87 -6.82 -4.01
C PRO A 77 -13.01 -7.29 -3.09
N LYS A 78 -12.70 -8.03 -2.04
CA LYS A 78 -13.69 -8.44 -1.01
C LYS A 78 -14.31 -7.26 -0.27
N ASP A 79 -13.57 -6.14 -0.18
CA ASP A 79 -13.99 -4.97 0.57
C ASP A 79 -14.85 -4.00 -0.28
N PHE A 80 -14.91 -4.18 -1.62
CA PHE A 80 -15.62 -3.28 -2.55
C PHE A 80 -17.13 -3.27 -2.36
N LEU A 81 -17.70 -4.38 -1.89
CA LEU A 81 -19.16 -4.54 -1.74
C LEU A 81 -19.62 -4.47 -0.27
N THR A 82 -18.68 -4.28 0.66
CA THR A 82 -19.01 -4.16 2.08
C THR A 82 -19.50 -2.75 2.38
N SER A 83 -20.63 -2.63 3.09
CA SER A 83 -21.11 -1.34 3.59
C SER A 83 -20.42 -1.03 4.90
N GLY A 84 -19.58 -0.01 4.94
CA GLY A 84 -19.03 0.53 6.17
C GLY A 84 -19.93 1.60 6.77
N SER A 85 -19.83 1.77 8.09
CA SER A 85 -20.63 2.74 8.84
C SER A 85 -20.36 4.21 8.51
N SER A 86 -19.18 4.53 7.96
CA SER A 86 -18.71 5.92 7.81
C SER A 86 -18.72 6.48 6.37
N VAL A 87 -18.71 5.64 5.33
CA VAL A 87 -18.53 6.11 3.93
C VAL A 87 -19.74 5.80 3.03
N GLY A 88 -20.69 5.00 3.50
CA GLY A 88 -21.82 4.57 2.69
C GLY A 88 -21.44 3.66 1.51
N ARG A 89 -22.44 3.02 0.91
CA ARG A 89 -22.27 2.04 -0.19
C ARG A 89 -21.63 2.64 -1.44
N ILE A 90 -21.98 3.88 -1.77
CA ILE A 90 -21.47 4.57 -2.97
C ILE A 90 -19.97 4.80 -2.89
N GLY A 91 -19.46 5.19 -1.73
CA GLY A 91 -18.01 5.41 -1.54
C GLY A 91 -17.18 4.14 -1.70
N TYR A 92 -17.71 2.99 -1.27
CA TYR A 92 -17.03 1.70 -1.47
C TYR A 92 -17.00 1.28 -2.93
N ILE A 93 -18.10 1.47 -3.67
CA ILE A 93 -18.18 1.20 -5.11
C ILE A 93 -17.19 2.09 -5.88
N LEU A 94 -17.13 3.38 -5.54
CA LEU A 94 -16.22 4.32 -6.18
C LEU A 94 -14.74 3.97 -5.90
N SER A 95 -14.41 3.65 -4.67
CA SER A 95 -13.06 3.16 -4.30
C SER A 95 -12.71 1.85 -5.00
N GLY A 96 -13.70 0.96 -5.18
CA GLY A 96 -13.54 -0.27 -5.93
C GLY A 96 -13.21 -0.02 -7.41
N ALA A 97 -13.95 0.89 -8.05
CA ALA A 97 -13.70 1.29 -9.44
C ALA A 97 -12.30 1.91 -9.62
N GLU A 98 -11.88 2.78 -8.69
CA GLU A 98 -10.55 3.36 -8.67
C GLU A 98 -9.46 2.27 -8.52
N MET A 99 -9.68 1.26 -7.68
CA MET A 99 -8.74 0.14 -7.53
C MET A 99 -8.66 -0.75 -8.77
N LEU A 100 -9.77 -0.97 -9.48
CA LEU A 100 -9.73 -1.70 -10.76
C LEU A 100 -8.91 -0.94 -11.80
N LEU A 101 -9.09 0.39 -11.89
CA LEU A 101 -8.27 1.24 -12.74
C LEU A 101 -6.79 1.16 -12.33
N TRP A 102 -6.51 1.19 -11.03
CA TRP A 102 -5.16 1.03 -10.52
C TRP A 102 -4.52 -0.30 -10.93
N TYR A 103 -5.22 -1.42 -10.82
CA TYR A 103 -4.68 -2.72 -11.23
C TYR A 103 -4.37 -2.75 -12.74
N PHE A 104 -5.19 -2.09 -13.55
CA PHE A 104 -4.92 -1.95 -14.98
C PHE A 104 -3.67 -1.10 -15.26
N ILE A 105 -3.50 0.01 -14.55
CA ILE A 105 -2.30 0.86 -14.64
C ILE A 105 -1.06 0.09 -14.15
N LEU A 106 -1.19 -0.69 -13.09
CA LEU A 106 -0.10 -1.51 -12.56
C LEU A 106 0.37 -2.58 -13.59
N PHE A 107 -0.56 -3.14 -14.35
CA PHE A 107 -0.21 -3.99 -15.49
C PHE A 107 0.62 -3.23 -16.53
N GLY A 108 0.22 -2.02 -16.91
CA GLY A 108 1.01 -1.15 -17.79
C GLY A 108 2.39 -0.81 -17.23
N PHE A 109 2.48 -0.58 -15.91
CA PHE A 109 3.74 -0.36 -15.21
C PHE A 109 4.72 -1.53 -15.40
N PHE A 110 4.27 -2.75 -15.13
CA PHE A 110 5.12 -3.94 -15.34
C PHE A 110 5.48 -4.14 -16.80
N TYR A 111 4.54 -3.93 -17.73
CA TYR A 111 4.84 -4.01 -19.16
C TYR A 111 5.94 -3.01 -19.56
N SER A 112 5.86 -1.78 -19.09
CA SER A 112 6.88 -0.75 -19.36
C SER A 112 8.26 -1.10 -18.80
N LEU A 113 8.32 -1.74 -17.62
CA LEU A 113 9.57 -2.25 -17.04
C LEU A 113 10.28 -3.24 -17.98
N PHE A 114 9.52 -4.15 -18.60
CA PHE A 114 10.10 -5.16 -19.51
C PHE A 114 10.53 -4.57 -20.84
N VAL A 115 9.82 -3.55 -21.33
CA VAL A 115 10.07 -2.99 -22.69
C VAL A 115 11.10 -1.86 -22.64
N ASN A 116 11.10 -1.02 -21.60
CA ASN A 116 11.92 0.19 -21.53
C ASN A 116 12.62 0.39 -20.18
N LEU A 117 13.51 -0.53 -19.85
CA LEU A 117 14.28 -0.49 -18.61
C LEU A 117 15.19 0.76 -18.49
N SER A 118 15.59 1.35 -19.63
CA SER A 118 16.47 2.53 -19.65
C SER A 118 15.81 3.75 -19.01
N VAL A 119 14.55 4.04 -19.36
CA VAL A 119 13.78 5.14 -18.76
C VAL A 119 13.52 4.87 -17.28
N PHE A 120 13.21 3.63 -16.94
CA PHE A 120 13.00 3.24 -15.55
C PHE A 120 14.23 3.51 -14.67
N ARG A 121 15.43 3.20 -15.17
CA ARG A 121 16.69 3.44 -14.43
C ARG A 121 16.87 4.91 -14.03
N GLN A 122 16.45 5.85 -14.86
CA GLN A 122 16.53 7.28 -14.55
C GLN A 122 15.54 7.70 -13.46
N LEU A 123 14.42 6.98 -13.33
CA LEU A 123 13.36 7.25 -12.37
C LEU A 123 13.49 6.46 -11.06
N ILE A 124 14.49 5.57 -10.95
CA ILE A 124 14.72 4.73 -9.76
C ILE A 124 14.66 5.53 -8.44
N PRO A 125 15.34 6.69 -8.28
CA PRO A 125 15.30 7.43 -7.01
C PRO A 125 13.88 7.82 -6.60
N VAL A 126 13.04 8.23 -7.56
CA VAL A 126 11.64 8.62 -7.33
C VAL A 126 10.81 7.40 -6.92
N PHE A 127 11.01 6.25 -7.58
CA PHE A 127 10.32 5.01 -7.22
C PHE A 127 10.75 4.49 -5.84
N ILE A 128 12.05 4.50 -5.52
CA ILE A 128 12.54 4.10 -4.19
C ILE A 128 11.90 4.96 -3.11
N PHE A 129 11.89 6.29 -3.29
CA PHE A 129 11.26 7.21 -2.35
C PHE A 129 9.77 6.88 -2.17
N SER A 130 9.01 6.77 -3.28
CA SER A 130 7.58 6.49 -3.25
C SER A 130 7.26 5.14 -2.60
N VAL A 131 7.98 4.08 -2.97
CA VAL A 131 7.84 2.73 -2.37
C VAL A 131 8.12 2.77 -0.88
N SER A 132 9.20 3.43 -0.46
CA SER A 132 9.59 3.53 0.95
C SER A 132 8.48 4.20 1.78
N ILE A 133 7.94 5.31 1.30
CA ILE A 133 6.84 6.00 2.01
C ILE A 133 5.58 5.16 2.05
N ILE A 134 5.19 4.52 0.94
CA ILE A 134 4.00 3.64 0.89
C ILE A 134 4.15 2.48 1.89
N ILE A 135 5.33 1.87 1.97
CA ILE A 135 5.62 0.80 2.92
C ILE A 135 5.53 1.33 4.36
N ILE A 136 6.17 2.46 4.68
CA ILE A 136 6.11 3.07 6.02
C ILE A 136 4.65 3.35 6.41
N LEU A 137 3.86 3.92 5.51
CA LEU A 137 2.44 4.16 5.74
C LEU A 137 1.68 2.86 6.04
N ALA A 138 1.96 1.78 5.30
CA ALA A 138 1.33 0.47 5.53
C ALA A 138 1.74 -0.16 6.88
N TYR A 139 2.93 0.14 7.39
CA TYR A 139 3.35 -0.26 8.73
C TYR A 139 2.61 0.52 9.83
N VAL A 140 2.47 1.83 9.64
CA VAL A 140 1.98 2.75 10.69
C VAL A 140 0.46 2.81 10.71
N VAL A 141 -0.20 2.87 9.53
CA VAL A 141 -1.63 3.15 9.41
C VAL A 141 -2.42 1.86 9.18
N PRO A 142 -3.08 1.30 10.21
CA PRO A 142 -3.83 0.05 10.10
C PRO A 142 -5.23 0.24 9.49
N VAL A 143 -5.65 1.49 9.24
CA VAL A 143 -7.00 1.81 8.73
C VAL A 143 -6.97 1.92 7.22
N ILE A 144 -7.70 1.03 6.52
CA ILE A 144 -7.69 0.95 5.04
C ILE A 144 -8.03 2.29 4.39
N GLY A 145 -9.10 2.94 4.81
CA GLY A 145 -9.56 4.17 4.19
C GLY A 145 -8.61 5.37 4.43
N ALA A 146 -7.91 5.43 5.56
CA ALA A 146 -6.90 6.43 5.84
C ALA A 146 -5.63 6.17 5.00
N LEU A 147 -5.15 4.92 4.99
CA LEU A 147 -4.00 4.50 4.18
C LEU A 147 -4.23 4.78 2.69
N PHE A 148 -5.42 4.44 2.18
CA PHE A 148 -5.80 4.66 0.78
C PHE A 148 -5.66 6.13 0.38
N ARG A 149 -6.13 7.05 1.20
CA ARG A 149 -6.01 8.49 0.94
C ARG A 149 -4.59 9.03 1.07
N MET A 150 -3.86 8.59 2.11
CA MET A 150 -2.51 9.09 2.38
C MET A 150 -1.49 8.67 1.31
N ARG A 151 -1.64 7.48 0.70
CA ARG A 151 -0.69 6.99 -0.30
C ARG A 151 -0.86 7.60 -1.69
N GLN A 152 -2.01 8.23 -2.01
CA GLN A 152 -2.33 8.70 -3.37
C GLN A 152 -1.24 9.61 -3.95
N GLY A 153 -0.70 10.54 -3.16
CA GLY A 153 0.40 11.40 -3.61
C GLY A 153 1.67 10.64 -4.02
N TYR A 154 1.96 9.54 -3.36
CA TYR A 154 3.16 8.72 -3.61
C TYR A 154 2.94 7.69 -4.72
N MET A 155 1.69 7.49 -5.16
CA MET A 155 1.36 6.61 -6.30
C MET A 155 1.49 7.32 -7.65
N ILE A 156 1.61 8.65 -7.69
CA ILE A 156 1.71 9.44 -8.93
C ILE A 156 2.80 8.92 -9.90
N PRO A 157 4.04 8.61 -9.49
CA PRO A 157 5.05 8.09 -10.40
C PRO A 157 4.64 6.76 -11.06
N PHE A 158 3.91 5.92 -10.31
CA PHE A 158 3.40 4.65 -10.83
C PHE A 158 2.27 4.86 -11.84
N TYR A 159 1.39 5.85 -11.61
CA TYR A 159 0.34 6.22 -12.57
C TYR A 159 0.96 6.70 -13.88
N ILE A 160 1.92 7.63 -13.82
CA ILE A 160 2.56 8.21 -15.01
C ILE A 160 3.28 7.10 -15.80
N TYR A 161 4.11 6.30 -15.14
CA TYR A 161 4.89 5.26 -15.81
C TYR A 161 4.02 4.07 -16.26
N GLY A 162 2.95 3.78 -15.53
CA GLY A 162 1.98 2.77 -15.92
C GLY A 162 1.16 3.18 -17.16
N MET A 163 0.71 4.43 -17.22
CA MET A 163 0.04 4.98 -18.41
C MET A 163 0.96 5.00 -19.62
N TYR A 164 2.22 5.36 -19.45
CA TYR A 164 3.23 5.24 -20.50
C TYR A 164 3.36 3.80 -21.00
N GLY A 165 3.37 2.81 -20.12
CA GLY A 165 3.39 1.40 -20.49
C GLY A 165 2.15 0.96 -21.27
N LEU A 166 0.96 1.42 -20.88
CA LEU A 166 -0.28 1.15 -21.62
C LEU A 166 -0.24 1.79 -23.01
N GLN A 167 0.31 2.99 -23.14
CA GLN A 167 0.50 3.63 -24.45
C GLN A 167 1.46 2.85 -25.33
N LEU A 168 2.58 2.33 -24.79
CA LEU A 168 3.50 1.46 -25.54
C LEU A 168 2.82 0.17 -25.99
N LEU A 169 1.99 -0.42 -25.14
CA LEU A 169 1.22 -1.62 -25.47
C LEU A 169 0.22 -1.34 -26.60
N TYR A 170 -0.53 -0.23 -26.50
CA TYR A 170 -1.47 0.18 -27.54
C TYR A 170 -0.80 0.41 -28.90
N ASN A 171 0.35 1.08 -28.92
CA ASN A 171 1.11 1.32 -30.14
C ASN A 171 1.66 0.04 -30.78
N ARG A 172 1.99 -0.97 -29.97
CA ARG A 172 2.50 -2.25 -30.44
C ARG A 172 1.38 -3.16 -31.00
N PHE A 173 0.18 -3.05 -30.45
CA PHE A 173 -0.99 -3.77 -30.89
C PHE A 173 -2.10 -2.80 -31.33
N PRO A 174 -1.91 -2.07 -32.47
CA PRO A 174 -2.97 -1.21 -32.95
C PRO A 174 -4.22 -2.07 -33.20
N MET A 175 -5.23 -1.90 -32.34
CA MET A 175 -6.50 -2.58 -32.54
C MET A 175 -7.09 -2.05 -33.86
N ARG A 176 -7.00 -2.83 -34.94
CA ARG A 176 -7.65 -2.57 -36.25
C ARG A 176 -9.18 -2.66 -36.17
N LEU A 177 -9.79 -2.33 -35.03
CA LEU A 177 -11.21 -2.53 -34.78
C LEU A 177 -12.12 -1.42 -35.36
N PHE A 178 -11.55 -0.33 -35.94
CA PHE A 178 -12.36 0.78 -36.45
C PHE A 178 -11.92 1.31 -37.82
N HIS A 179 -11.41 0.46 -38.72
CA HIS A 179 -11.43 0.82 -40.14
C HIS A 179 -12.63 0.18 -40.80
N THR A 180 -13.83 0.61 -40.46
CA THR A 180 -14.98 0.55 -41.37
C THR A 180 -14.70 1.52 -42.50
N LYS A 181 -14.38 0.96 -43.69
CA LYS A 181 -14.38 1.69 -44.94
C LYS A 181 -15.79 2.27 -45.14
N TYR A 182 -15.89 3.59 -45.25
CA TYR A 182 -16.93 4.27 -45.99
C TYR A 182 -16.44 4.52 -47.43
#